data_241b85667504f535bc4a65985abbdf1c
#
_entry.id   241b85667504f535bc4a65985abbdf1c
#
_cell.length_a   1.000
_cell.length_b   1.000
_cell.length_c   1.000
_cell.angle_alpha   90.00
_cell.angle_beta   90.00
_cell.angle_gamma   90.00
#
_symmetry.space_group_name_H-M   'P 1'
#
loop_
_entity.id
_entity.type
_entity.pdbx_description
1 polymer ?
#
loop_
_entity_poly.entity_id
_entity_poly.type
_entity_poly.pdbx_seq_one_letter_code
_entity_poly.pdbx_strand_id
1 'polypeptide(L)'
;KINLEGPIVKDKTSFNISARRSYADLIAKPFMPDDEKYSYYFYDINAKINHKFSDRSRLYLSAYNGKDHFAADYDSNTDYKDGSKMNWGNTIISARWNYIFNNRLFSNTTVSYNNYLFDINAYTSNQYALGNDETFTNRYSSDYRSGINDWNYQIDFDYNPSPVHHVKFGTGYIYHRFRPEVMTSKISDRTDDQTYRDTTYHNMNNSRIYAHEVSAYAEDNLKISSRLRLNLGLHFSLFHVQKQSYFSLQPRISARYQLTDDITLKASYTKMSQYVHLLSSMPIAMPTDLWVPVTKEIKPMQSHQYSLGGYYTGIKGWEFSVEGYYKDMRNVLEYKDGVSFFGSSTGWENKVEMGKGRSVGIELMAQKTLGKTTGWLSYTLSKSDRKFAKGGINNGERFP
;
A
#
# COMPACT_ATOMS: atom_id res chain seq x y z
N LYS A 1 16.59 -16.01 -10.54
CA LYS A 1 15.55 -16.50 -9.63
C LYS A 1 15.86 -17.93 -9.22
N ILE A 2 15.77 -18.19 -7.92
CA ILE A 2 15.92 -19.54 -7.33
C ILE A 2 14.61 -19.84 -6.61
N ASN A 3 14.13 -21.07 -6.73
CA ASN A 3 12.99 -21.59 -5.98
C ASN A 3 13.34 -22.96 -5.42
N LEU A 4 13.10 -23.16 -4.12
CA LEU A 4 13.34 -24.40 -3.42
C LEU A 4 12.08 -24.72 -2.62
N GLU A 5 11.50 -25.89 -2.86
CA GLU A 5 10.29 -26.32 -2.17
C GLU A 5 10.30 -27.82 -1.95
N GLY A 6 9.63 -28.25 -0.91
CA GLY A 6 9.51 -29.68 -0.62
C GLY A 6 8.95 -29.97 0.76
N PRO A 7 8.76 -31.26 1.08
CA PRO A 7 8.36 -31.69 2.40
C PRO A 7 9.57 -31.71 3.36
N ILE A 8 9.40 -31.14 4.56
CA ILE A 8 10.31 -31.33 5.70
C ILE A 8 9.88 -32.61 6.42
N VAL A 9 8.57 -32.77 6.63
CA VAL A 9 7.96 -34.00 7.16
C VAL A 9 6.84 -34.38 6.23
N LYS A 10 6.90 -35.55 5.64
CA LYS A 10 5.90 -36.07 4.70
C LYS A 10 4.50 -35.93 5.28
N ASP A 11 3.56 -35.40 4.48
CA ASP A 11 2.14 -35.18 4.78
C ASP A 11 1.85 -34.24 5.97
N LYS A 12 2.89 -33.65 6.61
CA LYS A 12 2.74 -32.76 7.77
C LYS A 12 3.34 -31.38 7.57
N THR A 13 4.59 -31.31 7.11
CA THR A 13 5.30 -30.03 7.04
C THR A 13 5.92 -29.85 5.67
N SER A 14 5.61 -28.74 5.03
CA SER A 14 6.22 -28.35 3.77
C SER A 14 6.78 -26.94 3.85
N PHE A 15 7.76 -26.65 3.01
CA PHE A 15 8.34 -25.33 2.88
C PHE A 15 8.40 -24.91 1.40
N ASN A 16 8.44 -23.61 1.18
CA ASN A 16 8.76 -22.99 -0.09
C ASN A 16 9.61 -21.76 0.19
N ILE A 17 10.78 -21.67 -0.44
CA ILE A 17 11.67 -20.51 -0.37
C ILE A 17 11.98 -20.08 -1.79
N SER A 18 11.75 -18.81 -2.11
CA SER A 18 12.14 -18.25 -3.39
C SER A 18 12.92 -16.95 -3.21
N ALA A 19 13.95 -16.76 -4.03
CA ALA A 19 14.73 -15.55 -4.06
C ALA A 19 14.99 -15.12 -5.50
N ARG A 20 14.98 -13.81 -5.74
CA ARG A 20 15.41 -13.21 -7.01
C ARG A 20 16.16 -11.91 -6.76
N ARG A 21 17.02 -11.56 -7.71
CA ARG A 21 17.66 -10.25 -7.82
C ARG A 21 17.68 -9.83 -9.28
N SER A 22 17.56 -8.53 -9.56
CA SER A 22 17.89 -7.95 -10.86
C SER A 22 19.41 -7.69 -10.94
N TYR A 23 19.96 -7.68 -12.14
CA TYR A 23 21.39 -7.49 -12.39
C TYR A 23 21.64 -6.31 -13.34
N ALA A 24 20.73 -5.35 -13.40
CA ALA A 24 20.84 -4.18 -14.26
C ALA A 24 22.09 -3.36 -13.94
N ASP A 25 22.43 -3.23 -12.66
CA ASP A 25 23.63 -2.60 -12.14
C ASP A 25 24.93 -3.23 -12.70
N LEU A 26 25.00 -4.55 -12.77
CA LEU A 26 26.19 -5.26 -13.28
C LEU A 26 26.30 -5.20 -14.80
N ILE A 27 25.15 -5.25 -15.51
CA ILE A 27 25.09 -5.22 -16.97
C ILE A 27 25.41 -3.82 -17.49
N ALA A 28 24.93 -2.76 -16.82
CA ALA A 28 25.14 -1.38 -17.22
C ALA A 28 26.58 -0.89 -16.94
N LYS A 29 27.22 -1.38 -15.89
CA LYS A 29 28.53 -0.92 -15.41
C LYS A 29 29.62 -0.78 -16.49
N PRO A 30 29.83 -1.71 -17.46
CA PRO A 30 30.83 -1.57 -18.50
C PRO A 30 30.57 -0.47 -19.52
N PHE A 31 29.35 0.09 -19.53
CA PHE A 31 28.91 1.12 -20.49
C PHE A 31 28.81 2.52 -19.88
N MET A 32 29.18 2.66 -18.60
CA MET A 32 29.14 3.95 -17.89
C MET A 32 30.46 4.71 -18.06
N PRO A 33 30.40 6.05 -18.11
CA PRO A 33 31.60 6.89 -17.99
C PRO A 33 32.34 6.63 -16.67
N ASP A 34 33.64 6.93 -16.63
CA ASP A 34 34.47 6.69 -15.43
C ASP A 34 34.07 7.60 -14.25
N ASP A 35 33.57 8.80 -14.55
CA ASP A 35 33.15 9.85 -13.60
C ASP A 35 31.69 9.73 -13.15
N GLU A 36 30.87 8.93 -13.83
CA GLU A 36 29.46 8.72 -13.52
C GLU A 36 29.19 7.26 -13.16
N LYS A 37 28.58 7.02 -12.00
CA LYS A 37 28.23 5.67 -11.54
C LYS A 37 26.75 5.60 -11.20
N TYR A 38 26.01 4.90 -12.03
CA TYR A 38 24.59 4.59 -11.76
C TYR A 38 24.43 3.13 -11.36
N SER A 39 23.66 2.88 -10.32
CA SER A 39 23.34 1.53 -9.86
C SER A 39 21.87 1.41 -9.59
N TYR A 40 21.22 0.44 -10.23
CA TYR A 40 19.85 0.06 -9.90
C TYR A 40 19.75 -1.45 -9.83
N TYR A 41 19.28 -1.93 -8.68
CA TYR A 41 18.90 -3.33 -8.52
C TYR A 41 17.76 -3.45 -7.52
N PHE A 42 17.04 -4.53 -7.64
CA PHE A 42 16.11 -4.98 -6.61
C PHE A 42 16.36 -6.45 -6.26
N TYR A 43 15.97 -6.82 -5.06
CA TYR A 43 15.85 -8.21 -4.66
C TYR A 43 14.56 -8.45 -3.89
N ASP A 44 14.08 -9.67 -3.94
CA ASP A 44 13.05 -10.16 -3.04
C ASP A 44 13.29 -11.62 -2.63
N ILE A 45 12.92 -11.89 -1.39
CA ILE A 45 13.00 -13.20 -0.77
C ILE A 45 11.62 -13.50 -0.19
N ASN A 46 11.09 -14.67 -0.52
CA ASN A 46 9.86 -15.20 0.05
C ASN A 46 10.17 -16.53 0.73
N ALA A 47 9.66 -16.72 1.93
CA ALA A 47 9.73 -17.99 2.63
C ALA A 47 8.35 -18.35 3.21
N LYS A 48 7.94 -19.59 3.04
CA LYS A 48 6.69 -20.12 3.59
C LYS A 48 6.93 -21.49 4.22
N ILE A 49 6.37 -21.70 5.38
CA ILE A 49 6.30 -23.00 6.04
C ILE A 49 4.83 -23.27 6.37
N ASN A 50 4.39 -24.47 6.06
CA ASN A 50 3.07 -24.96 6.38
C ASN A 50 3.21 -26.20 7.25
N HIS A 51 2.54 -26.21 8.40
CA HIS A 51 2.55 -27.34 9.31
C HIS A 51 1.12 -27.77 9.66
N LYS A 52 0.84 -29.03 9.43
CA LYS A 52 -0.43 -29.69 9.78
C LYS A 52 -0.26 -30.39 11.12
N PHE A 53 -0.84 -29.83 12.18
CA PHE A 53 -0.87 -30.47 13.50
C PHE A 53 -1.86 -31.65 13.54
N SER A 54 -3.03 -31.45 12.89
CA SER A 54 -4.10 -32.42 12.73
C SER A 54 -4.96 -32.07 11.50
N ASP A 55 -5.97 -32.89 11.20
CA ASP A 55 -6.93 -32.59 10.13
C ASP A 55 -7.75 -31.30 10.41
N ARG A 56 -7.82 -30.88 11.68
CA ARG A 56 -8.53 -29.67 12.11
C ARG A 56 -7.63 -28.46 12.37
N SER A 57 -6.31 -28.63 12.44
CA SER A 57 -5.40 -27.59 12.87
C SER A 57 -4.19 -27.49 11.96
N ARG A 58 -3.98 -26.30 11.38
CA ARG A 58 -2.87 -26.01 10.46
C ARG A 58 -2.32 -24.62 10.70
N LEU A 59 -1.00 -24.53 10.74
CA LEU A 59 -0.24 -23.27 10.88
C LEU A 59 0.50 -22.96 9.58
N TYR A 60 0.43 -21.72 9.16
CA TYR A 60 1.21 -21.15 8.06
C TYR A 60 2.09 -20.04 8.60
N LEU A 61 3.38 -20.17 8.40
CA LEU A 61 4.34 -19.11 8.65
C LEU A 61 4.81 -18.58 7.29
N SER A 62 4.82 -17.27 7.11
CA SER A 62 5.35 -16.65 5.89
C SER A 62 6.18 -15.43 6.21
N ALA A 63 7.24 -15.24 5.45
CA ALA A 63 8.10 -14.08 5.49
C ALA A 63 8.37 -13.60 4.07
N TYR A 64 8.35 -12.29 3.90
CA TYR A 64 8.73 -11.59 2.69
C TYR A 64 9.69 -10.48 3.05
N ASN A 65 10.76 -10.35 2.29
CA ASN A 65 11.63 -9.17 2.30
C ASN A 65 11.97 -8.79 0.86
N GLY A 66 11.67 -7.56 0.48
CA GLY A 66 12.02 -7.01 -0.82
C GLY A 66 12.57 -5.61 -0.66
N LYS A 67 13.62 -5.29 -1.41
CA LYS A 67 14.27 -3.99 -1.41
C LYS A 67 14.71 -3.60 -2.81
N ASP A 68 14.43 -2.36 -3.16
CA ASP A 68 14.95 -1.67 -4.33
C ASP A 68 16.05 -0.73 -3.90
N HIS A 69 17.09 -0.62 -4.71
CA HIS A 69 18.22 0.24 -4.50
C HIS A 69 18.53 1.00 -5.79
N PHE A 70 18.58 2.32 -5.69
CA PHE A 70 19.07 3.22 -6.73
C PHE A 70 20.19 4.07 -6.15
N ALA A 71 21.28 4.21 -6.88
CA ALA A 71 22.37 5.13 -6.57
C ALA A 71 22.84 5.82 -7.84
N ALA A 72 23.17 7.09 -7.70
CA ALA A 72 23.83 7.91 -8.70
C ALA A 72 24.96 8.65 -8.00
N ASP A 73 26.19 8.40 -8.37
CA ASP A 73 27.37 9.07 -7.83
C ASP A 73 28.13 9.69 -9.01
N TYR A 74 28.50 10.95 -8.87
CA TYR A 74 29.35 11.70 -9.79
C TYR A 74 30.66 12.07 -9.09
N ASP A 75 31.79 11.81 -9.76
CA ASP A 75 33.15 12.10 -9.24
C ASP A 75 33.96 12.74 -10.36
N SER A 76 34.16 14.05 -10.31
CA SER A 76 34.87 14.81 -11.32
C SER A 76 36.38 14.59 -11.34
N ASN A 77 36.91 13.63 -10.55
CA ASN A 77 38.34 13.32 -10.38
C ASN A 77 39.22 14.47 -9.85
N THR A 78 38.65 15.64 -9.58
CA THR A 78 39.38 16.78 -9.05
C THR A 78 38.89 17.11 -7.65
N ASP A 79 37.90 17.98 -7.54
CA ASP A 79 37.63 18.60 -6.27
C ASP A 79 36.14 18.54 -5.91
N TYR A 80 35.32 17.96 -6.79
CA TYR A 80 33.85 17.92 -6.63
C TYR A 80 33.33 16.50 -6.75
N LYS A 81 32.56 16.10 -5.73
CA LYS A 81 31.81 14.85 -5.71
C LYS A 81 30.39 15.10 -5.24
N ASP A 82 29.43 14.57 -5.94
CA ASP A 82 28.06 14.50 -5.48
C ASP A 82 27.47 13.11 -5.67
N GLY A 83 26.45 12.82 -4.90
CA GLY A 83 25.80 11.54 -5.01
C GLY A 83 24.45 11.49 -4.32
N SER A 84 23.60 10.62 -4.82
CA SER A 84 22.29 10.33 -4.26
C SER A 84 22.05 8.83 -4.22
N LYS A 85 21.57 8.35 -3.07
CA LYS A 85 21.16 6.95 -2.86
C LYS A 85 19.74 6.93 -2.41
N MET A 86 18.93 6.10 -3.03
CA MET A 86 17.53 5.90 -2.70
C MET A 86 17.27 4.41 -2.48
N ASN A 87 16.67 4.08 -1.34
CA ASN A 87 16.27 2.73 -1.02
C ASN A 87 14.80 2.72 -0.61
N TRP A 88 14.07 1.71 -1.05
CA TRP A 88 12.73 1.46 -0.55
C TRP A 88 12.45 -0.03 -0.53
N GLY A 89 11.55 -0.44 0.36
CA GLY A 89 11.23 -1.85 0.46
C GLY A 89 10.29 -2.20 1.58
N ASN A 90 9.92 -3.47 1.58
CA ASN A 90 8.98 -4.04 2.52
C ASN A 90 9.55 -5.26 3.23
N THR A 91 9.23 -5.39 4.51
CA THR A 91 9.39 -6.63 5.27
C THR A 91 8.04 -7.02 5.83
N ILE A 92 7.60 -8.24 5.56
CA ILE A 92 6.33 -8.79 6.05
C ILE A 92 6.62 -10.14 6.69
N ILE A 93 6.17 -10.32 7.92
CA ILE A 93 6.23 -11.61 8.62
C ILE A 93 4.82 -11.89 9.11
N SER A 94 4.30 -13.09 8.85
CA SER A 94 2.97 -13.47 9.32
C SER A 94 2.90 -14.92 9.78
N ALA A 95 2.09 -15.13 10.80
CA ALA A 95 1.65 -16.43 11.27
C ALA A 95 0.14 -16.50 11.15
N ARG A 96 -0.37 -17.47 10.42
CA ARG A 96 -1.80 -17.73 10.28
C ARG A 96 -2.12 -19.14 10.75
N TRP A 97 -3.03 -19.21 11.69
CA TRP A 97 -3.53 -20.45 12.23
C TRP A 97 -4.96 -20.68 11.78
N ASN A 98 -5.19 -21.80 11.07
CA ASN A 98 -6.51 -22.27 10.68
C ASN A 98 -6.98 -23.34 11.69
N TYR A 99 -8.20 -23.21 12.17
CA TYR A 99 -8.79 -24.18 13.06
C TYR A 99 -10.23 -24.52 12.69
N ILE A 100 -10.52 -25.82 12.52
CA ILE A 100 -11.83 -26.35 12.20
C ILE A 100 -12.47 -26.84 13.51
N PHE A 101 -13.43 -26.10 14.05
CA PHE A 101 -14.17 -26.46 15.25
C PHE A 101 -15.09 -27.67 14.99
N ASN A 102 -15.83 -27.60 13.89
CA ASN A 102 -16.72 -28.63 13.40
C ASN A 102 -17.00 -28.43 11.90
N ASN A 103 -17.89 -29.24 11.29
CA ASN A 103 -18.22 -29.16 9.87
C ASN A 103 -18.91 -27.87 9.43
N ARG A 104 -19.28 -27.00 10.36
CA ARG A 104 -20.00 -25.73 10.08
C ARG A 104 -19.23 -24.48 10.51
N LEU A 105 -18.23 -24.62 11.34
CA LEU A 105 -17.49 -23.49 11.91
C LEU A 105 -15.99 -23.70 11.77
N PHE A 106 -15.35 -22.75 11.15
CA PHE A 106 -13.91 -22.68 11.07
C PHE A 106 -13.39 -21.27 11.35
N SER A 107 -12.15 -21.15 11.80
CA SER A 107 -11.52 -19.86 12.03
C SER A 107 -10.15 -19.74 11.38
N ASN A 108 -9.80 -18.49 11.07
CA ASN A 108 -8.47 -18.02 10.70
C ASN A 108 -8.01 -16.99 11.72
N THR A 109 -6.94 -17.27 12.45
CA THR A 109 -6.27 -16.28 13.29
C THR A 109 -4.96 -15.89 12.64
N THR A 110 -4.75 -14.61 12.41
CA THR A 110 -3.55 -14.07 11.76
C THR A 110 -2.88 -13.05 12.67
N VAL A 111 -1.58 -13.20 12.87
CA VAL A 111 -0.71 -12.16 13.44
C VAL A 111 0.30 -11.80 12.38
N SER A 112 0.49 -10.52 12.10
CA SER A 112 1.50 -10.09 11.15
C SER A 112 2.21 -8.81 11.58
N TYR A 113 3.47 -8.72 11.15
CA TYR A 113 4.30 -7.53 11.22
C TYR A 113 4.59 -7.08 9.80
N ASN A 114 4.31 -5.80 9.51
CA ASN A 114 4.62 -5.16 8.24
C ASN A 114 5.52 -3.96 8.50
N ASN A 115 6.54 -3.80 7.68
CA ASN A 115 7.41 -2.64 7.71
C ASN A 115 7.67 -2.17 6.29
N TYR A 116 7.27 -0.95 5.97
CA TYR A 116 7.68 -0.23 4.78
C TYR A 116 8.64 0.86 5.18
N LEU A 117 9.75 0.97 4.49
CA LEU A 117 10.75 2.01 4.67
C LEU A 117 11.19 2.54 3.31
N PHE A 118 11.30 3.85 3.25
CA PHE A 118 11.87 4.60 2.16
C PHE A 118 12.93 5.54 2.71
N ASP A 119 14.13 5.56 2.13
CA ASP A 119 15.20 6.47 2.49
C ASP A 119 15.92 7.05 1.27
N ILE A 120 16.23 8.35 1.34
CA ILE A 120 17.14 9.05 0.43
C ILE A 120 18.31 9.56 1.25
N ASN A 121 19.52 9.32 0.74
CA ASN A 121 20.73 10.01 1.17
C ASN A 121 21.30 10.75 -0.03
N ALA A 122 21.48 12.07 0.10
CA ALA A 122 22.14 12.90 -0.89
C ALA A 122 23.35 13.60 -0.25
N TYR A 123 24.43 13.72 -0.96
CA TYR A 123 25.61 14.43 -0.49
C TYR A 123 26.31 15.20 -1.60
N THR A 124 26.96 16.30 -1.20
CA THR A 124 27.89 17.07 -2.03
C THR A 124 29.17 17.24 -1.23
N SER A 125 30.31 17.08 -1.85
CA SER A 125 31.61 17.25 -1.23
C SER A 125 32.54 18.01 -2.17
N ASN A 126 33.11 19.11 -1.67
CA ASN A 126 34.09 19.92 -2.36
C ASN A 126 35.46 19.77 -1.64
N GLN A 127 36.52 19.60 -2.42
CA GLN A 127 37.88 19.57 -1.90
C GLN A 127 38.67 20.74 -2.46
N TYR A 128 39.44 21.39 -1.62
CA TYR A 128 40.29 22.53 -1.99
C TYR A 128 41.72 22.29 -1.49
N ALA A 129 42.71 22.41 -2.37
CA ALA A 129 44.12 22.36 -1.99
C ALA A 129 44.47 23.66 -1.22
N LEU A 130 45.01 23.53 -0.02
CA LEU A 130 45.48 24.64 0.80
C LEU A 130 46.96 24.97 0.63
N GLY A 131 47.69 24.18 -0.15
CA GLY A 131 49.15 24.19 -0.24
C GLY A 131 49.80 23.22 0.77
N ASN A 132 51.08 22.88 0.57
CA ASN A 132 51.81 21.93 1.41
C ASN A 132 51.16 20.55 1.54
N ASP A 133 50.57 20.04 0.46
CA ASP A 133 49.87 18.76 0.39
C ASP A 133 48.64 18.64 1.34
N GLU A 134 48.20 19.74 1.94
CA GLU A 134 47.02 19.77 2.81
C GLU A 134 45.75 20.05 1.99
N THR A 135 44.66 19.30 2.26
CA THR A 135 43.38 19.47 1.60
C THR A 135 42.29 19.89 2.59
N PHE A 136 41.46 20.86 2.19
CA PHE A 136 40.22 21.24 2.92
C PHE A 136 39.04 20.60 2.26
N THR A 137 38.24 19.84 3.01
CA THR A 137 37.00 19.18 2.54
C THR A 137 35.80 19.81 3.18
N ASN A 138 34.92 20.37 2.37
CA ASN A 138 33.57 20.78 2.75
C ASN A 138 32.56 19.75 2.27
N ARG A 139 31.79 19.15 3.18
CA ARG A 139 30.78 18.16 2.84
C ARG A 139 29.45 18.52 3.45
N TYR A 140 28.43 18.57 2.59
CA TYR A 140 27.03 18.61 2.96
C TYR A 140 26.36 17.27 2.67
N SER A 141 25.57 16.75 3.60
CA SER A 141 24.73 15.57 3.35
C SER A 141 23.34 15.77 3.94
N SER A 142 22.36 15.16 3.29
CA SER A 142 20.97 15.15 3.70
C SER A 142 20.42 13.74 3.66
N ASP A 143 19.87 13.29 4.79
CA ASP A 143 19.16 12.02 4.93
C ASP A 143 17.68 12.31 5.11
N TYR A 144 16.87 11.75 4.22
CA TYR A 144 15.41 11.77 4.32
C TYR A 144 14.89 10.35 4.52
N ARG A 145 13.97 10.17 5.48
CA ARG A 145 13.36 8.86 5.76
C ARG A 145 11.88 9.00 5.97
N SER A 146 11.13 8.08 5.36
CA SER A 146 9.70 7.90 5.56
C SER A 146 9.35 6.42 5.70
N GLY A 147 8.28 6.10 6.41
CA GLY A 147 7.86 4.72 6.53
C GLY A 147 6.70 4.48 7.50
N ILE A 148 6.22 3.26 7.47
CA ILE A 148 5.15 2.76 8.34
C ILE A 148 5.51 1.37 8.86
N ASN A 149 5.26 1.15 10.15
CA ASN A 149 5.35 -0.18 10.77
C ASN A 149 4.00 -0.53 11.38
N ASP A 150 3.50 -1.71 11.06
CA ASP A 150 2.23 -2.20 11.55
C ASP A 150 2.39 -3.55 12.25
N TRP A 151 1.77 -3.68 13.41
CA TRP A 151 1.45 -4.96 14.05
C TRP A 151 -0.03 -5.20 13.91
N ASN A 152 -0.39 -6.30 13.25
CA ASN A 152 -1.77 -6.66 12.97
C ASN A 152 -2.10 -7.98 13.66
N TYR A 153 -3.23 -7.99 14.35
CA TYR A 153 -3.91 -9.19 14.84
C TYR A 153 -5.32 -9.22 14.24
N GLN A 154 -5.70 -10.36 13.67
CA GLN A 154 -7.02 -10.55 13.07
C GLN A 154 -7.51 -11.97 13.36
N ILE A 155 -8.79 -12.09 13.69
CA ILE A 155 -9.48 -13.37 13.77
C ILE A 155 -10.77 -13.31 12.97
N ASP A 156 -10.94 -14.26 12.07
CA ASP A 156 -12.07 -14.40 11.18
C ASP A 156 -12.72 -15.75 11.41
N PHE A 157 -14.04 -15.78 11.44
CA PHE A 157 -14.86 -16.97 11.53
C PHE A 157 -15.69 -17.11 10.27
N ASP A 158 -15.79 -18.34 9.78
CA ASP A 158 -16.67 -18.77 8.70
C ASP A 158 -17.64 -19.79 9.27
N TYR A 159 -18.94 -19.45 9.25
CA TYR A 159 -19.98 -20.23 9.90
C TYR A 159 -21.13 -20.53 8.93
N ASN A 160 -21.35 -21.80 8.68
CA ASN A 160 -22.38 -22.35 7.81
C ASN A 160 -23.47 -23.06 8.63
N PRO A 161 -24.37 -22.32 9.31
CA PRO A 161 -25.42 -22.94 10.15
C PRO A 161 -26.42 -23.77 9.36
N SER A 162 -26.69 -23.34 8.13
CA SER A 162 -27.68 -23.98 7.23
C SER A 162 -27.32 -23.75 5.77
N PRO A 163 -27.95 -24.45 4.80
CA PRO A 163 -27.76 -24.18 3.36
C PRO A 163 -28.23 -22.80 2.89
N VAL A 164 -28.98 -22.08 3.72
CA VAL A 164 -29.52 -20.75 3.43
C VAL A 164 -28.56 -19.65 3.89
N HIS A 165 -27.85 -19.87 5.00
CA HIS A 165 -27.00 -18.88 5.66
C HIS A 165 -25.51 -19.26 5.54
N HIS A 166 -24.72 -18.31 5.10
CA HIS A 166 -23.27 -18.38 5.15
C HIS A 166 -22.76 -17.11 5.83
N VAL A 167 -22.50 -17.20 7.12
CA VAL A 167 -22.16 -16.08 8.00
C VAL A 167 -20.66 -15.99 8.15
N LYS A 168 -20.10 -14.79 7.93
CA LYS A 168 -18.70 -14.46 8.26
C LYS A 168 -18.68 -13.35 9.27
N PHE A 169 -17.85 -13.48 10.30
CA PHE A 169 -17.66 -12.43 11.30
C PHE A 169 -16.24 -12.47 11.83
N GLY A 170 -15.79 -11.34 12.32
CA GLY A 170 -14.44 -11.27 12.82
C GLY A 170 -14.12 -9.94 13.48
N THR A 171 -12.92 -9.86 14.04
CA THR A 171 -12.38 -8.66 14.63
C THR A 171 -10.90 -8.54 14.30
N GLY A 172 -10.43 -7.29 14.20
CA GLY A 172 -9.06 -6.96 13.94
C GLY A 172 -8.55 -5.83 14.83
N TYR A 173 -7.27 -5.84 15.09
CA TYR A 173 -6.55 -4.79 15.77
C TYR A 173 -5.24 -4.52 15.04
N ILE A 174 -4.96 -3.25 14.71
CA ILE A 174 -3.70 -2.83 14.12
C ILE A 174 -3.09 -1.73 14.99
N TYR A 175 -1.83 -1.94 15.37
CA TYR A 175 -0.99 -0.91 15.96
C TYR A 175 -0.08 -0.34 14.90
N HIS A 176 -0.28 0.94 14.56
CA HIS A 176 0.48 1.67 13.56
C HIS A 176 1.56 2.53 14.20
N ARG A 177 2.71 2.57 13.56
CA ARG A 177 3.78 3.51 13.85
C ARG A 177 4.22 4.18 12.56
N PHE A 178 3.82 5.43 12.37
CA PHE A 178 4.19 6.24 11.21
C PHE A 178 5.45 7.03 11.45
N ARG A 179 6.23 7.19 10.40
CA ARG A 179 7.32 8.15 10.25
C ARG A 179 7.07 8.92 8.96
N PRO A 180 6.18 9.92 8.96
CA PRO A 180 5.78 10.57 7.73
C PRO A 180 6.95 11.27 7.05
N GLU A 181 7.81 11.93 7.84
CA GLU A 181 8.90 12.74 7.31
C GLU A 181 9.98 12.92 8.39
N VAL A 182 11.17 12.38 8.14
CA VAL A 182 12.34 12.57 9.01
C VAL A 182 13.49 13.02 8.14
N MET A 183 13.93 14.27 8.30
CA MET A 183 15.06 14.84 7.59
C MET A 183 16.18 15.18 8.56
N THR A 184 17.38 14.77 8.23
CA THR A 184 18.61 15.11 8.96
C THR A 184 19.62 15.64 7.97
N SER A 185 20.17 16.81 8.21
CA SER A 185 21.24 17.40 7.41
C SER A 185 22.51 17.50 8.22
N LYS A 186 23.63 17.19 7.60
CA LYS A 186 24.95 17.28 8.23
C LYS A 186 25.88 18.13 7.37
N ILE A 187 26.60 19.04 8.03
CA ILE A 187 27.66 19.84 7.44
C ILE A 187 28.96 19.46 8.15
N SER A 188 29.99 19.15 7.38
CA SER A 188 31.30 18.80 7.89
C SER A 188 32.38 19.55 7.11
N ASP A 189 33.20 20.34 7.81
CA ASP A 189 34.31 21.09 7.29
C ASP A 189 35.58 20.59 8.00
N ARG A 190 36.54 20.05 7.25
CA ARG A 190 37.76 19.45 7.82
C ARG A 190 38.96 19.61 6.90
N THR A 191 40.16 19.68 7.50
CA THR A 191 41.41 19.34 6.83
C THR A 191 41.81 17.91 7.20
N ASP A 192 42.92 17.44 6.66
CA ASP A 192 43.47 16.11 6.96
C ASP A 192 43.74 15.95 8.47
N ASP A 193 44.19 17.03 9.13
CA ASP A 193 44.56 17.04 10.54
C ASP A 193 43.53 17.63 11.49
N GLN A 194 42.57 18.44 11.01
CA GLN A 194 41.64 19.19 11.88
C GLN A 194 40.21 19.24 11.36
N THR A 195 39.27 19.07 12.29
CA THR A 195 37.83 19.27 12.03
C THR A 195 37.40 20.65 12.52
N TYR A 196 37.00 21.54 11.63
CA TYR A 196 36.54 22.90 11.93
C TYR A 196 35.04 22.95 12.26
N ARG A 197 34.26 22.11 11.59
CA ARG A 197 32.82 22.03 11.77
C ARG A 197 32.35 20.60 11.56
N ASP A 198 31.55 20.11 12.48
CA ASP A 198 30.79 18.87 12.36
C ASP A 198 29.43 19.06 13.03
N THR A 199 28.46 19.57 12.26
CA THR A 199 27.17 19.97 12.80
C THR A 199 26.07 19.16 12.12
N THR A 200 25.20 18.57 12.93
CA THR A 200 24.03 17.84 12.48
C THR A 200 22.75 18.63 12.84
N TYR A 201 21.96 18.89 11.84
CA TYR A 201 20.65 19.54 11.96
C TYR A 201 19.55 18.50 11.84
N HIS A 202 18.65 18.44 12.81
CA HIS A 202 17.47 17.60 12.76
C HIS A 202 16.25 18.46 12.43
N ASN A 203 15.42 17.99 11.51
CA ASN A 203 14.11 18.63 11.30
C ASN A 203 13.28 18.51 12.59
N MET A 204 12.70 19.63 13.05
CA MET A 204 11.89 19.66 14.29
C MET A 204 10.65 18.78 14.23
N ASN A 205 10.22 18.34 13.04
CA ASN A 205 9.07 17.46 12.83
C ASN A 205 9.41 15.95 12.83
N ASN A 206 10.52 15.55 13.41
CA ASN A 206 10.93 14.14 13.59
C ASN A 206 10.00 13.37 14.56
N SER A 207 8.71 13.68 14.61
CA SER A 207 7.76 13.02 15.50
C SER A 207 7.17 11.77 14.85
N ARG A 208 7.39 10.63 15.51
CA ARG A 208 6.66 9.41 15.20
C ARG A 208 5.21 9.58 15.63
N ILE A 209 4.29 9.15 14.75
CA ILE A 209 2.86 9.13 15.05
C ILE A 209 2.45 7.69 15.33
N TYR A 210 1.79 7.48 16.46
CA TYR A 210 1.27 6.18 16.87
C TYR A 210 -0.24 6.19 16.76
N ALA A 211 -0.81 5.10 16.22
CA ALA A 211 -2.24 4.95 16.09
C ALA A 211 -2.69 3.52 16.38
N HIS A 212 -3.93 3.40 16.81
CA HIS A 212 -4.59 2.14 17.10
C HIS A 212 -5.85 2.04 16.25
N GLU A 213 -5.97 0.99 15.47
CA GLU A 213 -7.16 0.69 14.69
C GLU A 213 -7.80 -0.59 15.22
N VAL A 214 -9.08 -0.52 15.59
CA VAL A 214 -9.90 -1.66 15.97
C VAL A 214 -11.01 -1.80 14.96
N SER A 215 -11.27 -3.02 14.52
CA SER A 215 -12.37 -3.31 13.62
C SER A 215 -13.14 -4.54 14.07
N ALA A 216 -14.44 -4.56 13.75
CA ALA A 216 -15.29 -5.73 13.89
C ALA A 216 -16.29 -5.76 12.73
N TYR A 217 -16.60 -6.94 12.24
CA TYR A 217 -17.56 -7.10 11.17
C TYR A 217 -18.41 -8.35 11.32
N ALA A 218 -19.59 -8.31 10.72
CA ALA A 218 -20.41 -9.47 10.48
C ALA A 218 -21.10 -9.33 9.13
N GLU A 219 -21.16 -10.41 8.38
CA GLU A 219 -21.88 -10.49 7.10
C GLU A 219 -22.59 -11.83 6.97
N ASP A 220 -23.75 -11.83 6.32
CA ASP A 220 -24.49 -13.04 5.98
C ASP A 220 -24.80 -13.08 4.49
N ASN A 221 -24.38 -14.13 3.84
CA ASN A 221 -24.73 -14.43 2.46
C ASN A 221 -25.96 -15.35 2.45
N LEU A 222 -27.11 -14.71 2.28
CA LEU A 222 -28.45 -15.29 2.36
C LEU A 222 -28.91 -15.82 1.00
N LYS A 223 -29.25 -17.10 0.93
CA LYS A 223 -29.95 -17.69 -0.19
C LYS A 223 -31.48 -17.64 0.04
N ILE A 224 -32.12 -16.52 -0.29
CA ILE A 224 -33.57 -16.33 -0.04
C ILE A 224 -34.39 -17.29 -0.92
N SER A 225 -34.00 -17.48 -2.15
CA SER A 225 -34.64 -18.42 -3.08
C SER A 225 -33.62 -19.00 -4.06
N SER A 226 -34.07 -19.87 -4.98
CA SER A 226 -33.23 -20.34 -6.09
C SER A 226 -32.72 -19.19 -6.97
N ARG A 227 -33.49 -18.10 -7.07
CA ARG A 227 -33.20 -16.94 -7.95
C ARG A 227 -32.63 -15.72 -7.20
N LEU A 228 -32.86 -15.59 -5.88
CA LEU A 228 -32.45 -14.40 -5.11
C LEU A 228 -31.44 -14.75 -4.03
N ARG A 229 -30.28 -14.07 -4.07
CA ARG A 229 -29.28 -14.07 -3.00
C ARG A 229 -29.00 -12.65 -2.55
N LEU A 230 -28.88 -12.45 -1.25
CA LEU A 230 -28.48 -11.19 -0.63
C LEU A 230 -27.20 -11.41 0.17
N ASN A 231 -26.31 -10.45 0.13
CA ASN A 231 -25.22 -10.33 1.10
C ASN A 231 -25.48 -9.07 1.93
N LEU A 232 -25.60 -9.24 3.23
CA LEU A 232 -25.84 -8.17 4.19
C LEU A 232 -24.69 -8.12 5.17
N GLY A 233 -23.90 -7.08 5.10
CA GLY A 233 -22.72 -6.91 5.93
C GLY A 233 -22.71 -5.58 6.67
N LEU A 234 -22.14 -5.60 7.87
CA LEU A 234 -21.87 -4.42 8.66
C LEU A 234 -20.44 -4.49 9.18
N HIS A 235 -19.67 -3.45 8.93
CA HIS A 235 -18.31 -3.30 9.43
C HIS A 235 -18.25 -2.07 10.33
N PHE A 236 -17.70 -2.25 11.51
CA PHE A 236 -17.39 -1.19 12.47
C PHE A 236 -15.88 -0.97 12.50
N SER A 237 -15.45 0.28 12.58
CA SER A 237 -14.05 0.62 12.82
C SER A 237 -13.92 1.81 13.77
N LEU A 238 -12.88 1.74 14.60
CA LEU A 238 -12.40 2.77 15.52
C LEU A 238 -10.92 3.03 15.22
N PHE A 239 -10.56 4.26 14.94
CA PHE A 239 -9.17 4.68 14.78
C PHE A 239 -8.84 5.75 15.82
N HIS A 240 -7.82 5.49 16.65
CA HIS A 240 -7.36 6.40 17.71
C HIS A 240 -5.93 6.87 17.42
N VAL A 241 -5.74 8.18 17.34
CA VAL A 241 -4.45 8.84 17.04
C VAL A 241 -4.38 10.19 17.73
N GLN A 242 -3.23 10.56 18.32
CA GLN A 242 -3.00 11.90 18.89
C GLN A 242 -4.14 12.41 19.80
N LYS A 243 -4.71 11.54 20.66
CA LYS A 243 -5.87 11.83 21.54
C LYS A 243 -7.19 12.07 20.79
N GLN A 244 -7.26 11.84 19.47
CA GLN A 244 -8.46 11.92 18.66
C GLN A 244 -8.95 10.51 18.32
N SER A 245 -10.27 10.28 18.40
CA SER A 245 -10.90 9.02 18.00
C SER A 245 -11.89 9.24 16.88
N TYR A 246 -11.86 8.36 15.88
CA TYR A 246 -12.75 8.35 14.73
C TYR A 246 -13.51 7.03 14.69
N PHE A 247 -14.85 7.11 14.62
CA PHE A 247 -15.72 5.97 14.54
C PHE A 247 -16.36 5.89 13.16
N SER A 248 -16.52 4.71 12.63
CA SER A 248 -17.24 4.51 11.38
C SER A 248 -18.06 3.24 11.40
N LEU A 249 -19.32 3.37 11.00
CA LEU A 249 -20.21 2.27 10.69
C LEU A 249 -20.35 2.18 9.17
N GLN A 250 -20.06 1.01 8.61
CA GLN A 250 -19.84 0.81 7.18
C GLN A 250 -20.73 -0.35 6.69
N PRO A 251 -22.00 -0.08 6.34
CA PRO A 251 -22.88 -1.07 5.73
C PRO A 251 -22.36 -1.48 4.34
N ARG A 252 -22.53 -2.76 4.04
CA ARG A 252 -22.23 -3.40 2.76
C ARG A 252 -23.40 -4.28 2.38
N ILE A 253 -24.07 -3.95 1.30
CA ILE A 253 -25.27 -4.65 0.87
C ILE A 253 -25.13 -5.00 -0.59
N SER A 254 -25.34 -6.24 -0.95
CA SER A 254 -25.44 -6.63 -2.34
C SER A 254 -26.55 -7.63 -2.58
N ALA A 255 -27.13 -7.55 -3.77
CA ALA A 255 -28.19 -8.43 -4.23
C ALA A 255 -27.81 -9.03 -5.58
N ARG A 256 -28.07 -10.31 -5.75
CA ARG A 256 -28.04 -11.03 -7.03
C ARG A 256 -29.40 -11.63 -7.30
N TYR A 257 -30.02 -11.21 -8.41
CA TYR A 257 -31.31 -11.73 -8.87
C TYR A 257 -31.17 -12.37 -10.23
N GLN A 258 -31.49 -13.65 -10.32
CA GLN A 258 -31.55 -14.39 -11.59
C GLN A 258 -32.92 -14.15 -12.23
N LEU A 259 -32.96 -13.24 -13.20
CA LEU A 259 -34.18 -12.82 -13.88
C LEU A 259 -34.72 -13.96 -14.77
N THR A 260 -33.83 -14.56 -15.54
CA THR A 260 -34.08 -15.78 -16.33
C THR A 260 -32.92 -16.76 -16.12
N ASP A 261 -32.95 -17.92 -16.75
CA ASP A 261 -31.83 -18.88 -16.66
C ASP A 261 -30.53 -18.30 -17.24
N ASP A 262 -30.65 -17.35 -18.18
CA ASP A 262 -29.54 -16.75 -18.88
C ASP A 262 -29.19 -15.33 -18.40
N ILE A 263 -30.09 -14.64 -17.70
CA ILE A 263 -29.92 -13.25 -17.29
C ILE A 263 -29.85 -13.14 -15.77
N THR A 264 -28.75 -12.56 -15.29
CA THR A 264 -28.56 -12.24 -13.86
C THR A 264 -28.36 -10.74 -13.69
N LEU A 265 -29.08 -10.15 -12.74
CA LEU A 265 -28.90 -8.77 -12.28
C LEU A 265 -28.15 -8.75 -10.97
N LYS A 266 -27.25 -7.77 -10.77
CA LYS A 266 -26.56 -7.53 -9.50
C LYS A 266 -26.65 -6.06 -9.17
N ALA A 267 -26.83 -5.76 -7.88
CA ALA A 267 -26.78 -4.40 -7.35
C ALA A 267 -25.98 -4.41 -6.04
N SER A 268 -25.23 -3.35 -5.78
CA SER A 268 -24.52 -3.22 -4.52
C SER A 268 -24.44 -1.78 -4.02
N TYR A 269 -24.36 -1.66 -2.71
CA TYR A 269 -24.04 -0.43 -2.00
C TYR A 269 -22.98 -0.73 -0.95
N THR A 270 -21.95 0.13 -0.88
CA THR A 270 -20.89 0.01 0.12
C THR A 270 -20.50 1.38 0.63
N LYS A 271 -20.51 1.54 1.97
CA LYS A 271 -19.84 2.66 2.63
C LYS A 271 -18.48 2.20 3.14
N MET A 272 -17.44 3.03 2.97
CA MET A 272 -16.07 2.75 3.43
C MET A 272 -15.46 3.98 4.09
N SER A 273 -14.56 3.74 5.05
CA SER A 273 -13.72 4.77 5.66
C SER A 273 -12.25 4.35 5.58
N GLN A 274 -11.37 5.31 5.34
CA GLN A 274 -9.93 5.10 5.24
C GLN A 274 -9.21 6.05 6.18
N TYR A 275 -8.27 5.50 6.98
CA TYR A 275 -7.56 6.22 8.03
C TYR A 275 -6.07 6.42 7.71
N VAL A 276 -5.56 5.70 6.74
CA VAL A 276 -4.18 5.78 6.28
C VAL A 276 -4.16 6.22 4.82
N HIS A 277 -3.42 7.25 4.49
CA HIS A 277 -3.35 7.85 3.16
C HIS A 277 -1.96 7.71 2.58
N LEU A 278 -1.89 7.46 1.27
CA LEU A 278 -0.69 7.62 0.49
C LEU A 278 -0.75 8.99 -0.20
N LEU A 279 0.13 9.89 0.18
CA LEU A 279 0.28 11.21 -0.46
C LEU A 279 1.26 11.08 -1.60
N SER A 280 0.80 11.27 -2.82
CA SER A 280 1.62 11.29 -4.03
C SER A 280 1.79 12.72 -4.53
N SER A 281 3.04 13.09 -4.83
CA SER A 281 3.36 14.42 -5.38
C SER A 281 3.35 14.44 -6.91
N MET A 282 3.21 13.29 -7.56
CA MET A 282 3.23 13.14 -9.02
C MET A 282 2.12 12.19 -9.49
N PRO A 283 1.66 12.32 -10.77
CA PRO A 283 0.65 11.41 -11.35
C PRO A 283 1.09 9.94 -11.40
N ILE A 284 2.41 9.70 -11.42
CA ILE A 284 3.00 8.37 -11.37
C ILE A 284 3.44 8.10 -9.93
N ALA A 285 2.98 7.00 -9.35
CA ALA A 285 3.38 6.59 -8.01
C ALA A 285 4.91 6.46 -7.92
N MET A 286 5.50 7.21 -7.01
CA MET A 286 6.93 7.23 -6.76
C MET A 286 7.22 6.63 -5.38
N PRO A 287 8.37 6.01 -5.17
CA PRO A 287 8.74 5.52 -3.84
C PRO A 287 8.83 6.65 -2.79
N THR A 288 8.89 7.91 -3.24
CA THR A 288 8.87 9.12 -2.40
C THR A 288 7.49 9.46 -1.81
N ASP A 289 6.43 8.74 -2.21
CA ASP A 289 5.08 8.95 -1.68
C ASP A 289 5.02 8.67 -0.18
N LEU A 290 4.31 9.52 0.56
CA LEU A 290 4.25 9.46 2.02
C LEU A 290 3.04 8.67 2.52
N TRP A 291 3.28 7.70 3.37
CA TRP A 291 2.24 7.07 4.18
C TRP A 291 1.95 7.90 5.43
N VAL A 292 0.77 8.49 5.50
CA VAL A 292 0.33 9.36 6.60
C VAL A 292 -0.99 8.89 7.21
N PRO A 293 -1.17 9.01 8.54
CA PRO A 293 -2.44 8.74 9.18
C PRO A 293 -3.39 9.93 9.08
N VAL A 294 -4.66 9.71 9.37
CA VAL A 294 -5.53 10.79 9.84
C VAL A 294 -5.00 11.34 11.16
N THR A 295 -5.27 12.62 11.41
CA THR A 295 -4.84 13.31 12.63
C THR A 295 -6.00 14.16 13.15
N LYS A 296 -5.74 15.04 14.12
CA LYS A 296 -6.76 16.02 14.54
C LYS A 296 -7.20 16.94 13.40
N GLU A 297 -6.26 17.32 12.52
CA GLU A 297 -6.50 18.23 11.40
C GLU A 297 -7.00 17.50 10.14
N ILE A 298 -6.55 16.27 9.91
CA ILE A 298 -6.84 15.47 8.74
C ILE A 298 -7.91 14.42 9.08
N LYS A 299 -9.11 14.60 8.56
CA LYS A 299 -10.26 13.69 8.80
C LYS A 299 -10.18 12.44 7.93
N PRO A 300 -10.78 11.31 8.38
CA PRO A 300 -10.88 10.10 7.58
C PRO A 300 -11.55 10.36 6.22
N MET A 301 -10.98 9.80 5.17
CA MET A 301 -11.64 9.76 3.87
C MET A 301 -12.82 8.79 3.96
N GLN A 302 -13.96 9.20 3.42
CA GLN A 302 -15.19 8.38 3.36
C GLN A 302 -15.64 8.25 1.92
N SER A 303 -16.16 7.07 1.57
CA SER A 303 -16.79 6.87 0.27
C SER A 303 -18.10 6.11 0.37
N HIS A 304 -19.02 6.46 -0.52
CA HIS A 304 -20.25 5.76 -0.80
C HIS A 304 -20.21 5.28 -2.25
N GLN A 305 -20.30 3.99 -2.46
CA GLN A 305 -20.27 3.40 -3.79
C GLN A 305 -21.56 2.64 -4.06
N TYR A 306 -22.11 2.86 -5.22
CA TYR A 306 -23.28 2.18 -5.77
C TYR A 306 -22.88 1.51 -7.06
N SER A 307 -23.28 0.26 -7.29
CA SER A 307 -23.14 -0.39 -8.58
C SER A 307 -24.39 -1.17 -8.98
N LEU A 308 -24.62 -1.25 -10.28
CA LEU A 308 -25.69 -2.01 -10.91
C LEU A 308 -25.13 -2.69 -12.16
N GLY A 309 -25.35 -4.01 -12.29
CA GLY A 309 -24.85 -4.77 -13.40
C GLY A 309 -25.84 -5.81 -13.93
N GLY A 310 -25.76 -6.07 -15.24
CA GLY A 310 -26.46 -7.13 -15.95
C GLY A 310 -25.48 -8.11 -16.58
N TYR A 311 -25.78 -9.39 -16.49
CA TYR A 311 -24.96 -10.50 -16.98
C TYR A 311 -25.80 -11.40 -17.84
N TYR A 312 -25.28 -11.78 -19.01
CA TYR A 312 -25.96 -12.64 -19.97
C TYR A 312 -25.08 -13.82 -20.36
N THR A 313 -25.62 -15.04 -20.23
CA THR A 313 -24.93 -16.31 -20.50
C THR A 313 -25.68 -17.23 -21.50
N GLY A 314 -26.72 -16.70 -22.16
CA GLY A 314 -27.59 -17.50 -23.05
C GLY A 314 -26.93 -17.97 -24.36
N ILE A 315 -25.74 -17.53 -24.71
CA ILE A 315 -24.97 -18.04 -25.83
C ILE A 315 -23.93 -19.01 -25.30
N LYS A 316 -24.01 -20.26 -25.70
CA LYS A 316 -23.10 -21.32 -25.23
C LYS A 316 -21.63 -20.94 -25.44
N GLY A 317 -20.90 -20.91 -24.31
CA GLY A 317 -19.48 -20.56 -24.29
C GLY A 317 -19.20 -19.06 -24.35
N TRP A 318 -20.21 -18.21 -24.21
CA TRP A 318 -20.04 -16.77 -24.08
C TRP A 318 -20.66 -16.24 -22.81
N GLU A 319 -20.00 -15.27 -22.23
CA GLU A 319 -20.48 -14.48 -21.10
C GLU A 319 -20.35 -13.00 -21.47
N PHE A 320 -21.42 -12.23 -21.24
CA PHE A 320 -21.44 -10.78 -21.43
C PHE A 320 -21.83 -10.11 -20.14
N SER A 321 -21.18 -8.99 -19.83
CA SER A 321 -21.61 -8.15 -18.72
C SER A 321 -21.57 -6.68 -19.09
N VAL A 322 -22.49 -5.93 -18.49
CA VAL A 322 -22.51 -4.48 -18.41
C VAL A 322 -22.68 -4.09 -16.95
N GLU A 323 -21.78 -3.24 -16.44
CA GLU A 323 -21.85 -2.74 -15.06
C GLU A 323 -21.64 -1.23 -15.04
N GLY A 324 -22.52 -0.52 -14.33
CA GLY A 324 -22.40 0.90 -14.06
C GLY A 324 -22.11 1.13 -12.59
N TYR A 325 -21.24 2.09 -12.28
CA TYR A 325 -20.96 2.49 -10.91
C TYR A 325 -20.92 4.00 -10.71
N TYR A 326 -21.24 4.41 -9.49
CA TYR A 326 -21.07 5.78 -8.99
C TYR A 326 -20.45 5.74 -7.60
N LYS A 327 -19.37 6.50 -7.39
CA LYS A 327 -18.66 6.63 -6.11
C LYS A 327 -18.56 8.10 -5.72
N ASP A 328 -19.12 8.47 -4.57
CA ASP A 328 -18.95 9.76 -3.90
C ASP A 328 -17.89 9.65 -2.82
N MET A 329 -16.95 10.58 -2.78
CA MET A 329 -15.83 10.59 -1.84
C MET A 329 -15.76 11.91 -1.11
N ARG A 330 -15.47 11.87 0.19
CA ARG A 330 -15.30 13.03 1.07
C ARG A 330 -13.95 12.95 1.77
N ASN A 331 -13.39 14.13 2.06
CA ASN A 331 -12.07 14.28 2.68
C ASN A 331 -10.96 13.60 1.85
N VAL A 332 -11.05 13.69 0.53
CA VAL A 332 -9.96 13.29 -0.36
C VAL A 332 -8.78 14.21 -0.08
N LEU A 333 -7.60 13.64 0.12
CA LEU A 333 -6.41 14.37 0.51
C LEU A 333 -5.50 14.59 -0.70
N GLU A 334 -4.98 15.81 -0.84
CA GLU A 334 -4.08 16.20 -1.93
C GLU A 334 -3.07 17.23 -1.44
N TYR A 335 -1.90 17.32 -2.07
CA TYR A 335 -0.95 18.42 -1.82
C TYR A 335 -1.48 19.73 -2.35
N LYS A 336 -1.26 20.82 -1.60
CA LYS A 336 -1.55 22.18 -2.04
C LYS A 336 -0.66 22.57 -3.23
N ASP A 337 -1.16 23.42 -4.10
CA ASP A 337 -0.41 23.93 -5.23
C ASP A 337 0.87 24.66 -4.79
N GLY A 338 1.98 24.40 -5.47
CA GLY A 338 3.26 25.07 -5.24
C GLY A 338 4.01 24.63 -3.96
N VAL A 339 3.56 23.61 -3.25
CA VAL A 339 4.22 23.12 -2.03
C VAL A 339 5.39 22.21 -2.38
N SER A 340 6.57 22.51 -1.83
CA SER A 340 7.74 21.64 -1.95
C SER A 340 7.62 20.43 -1.02
N PHE A 341 7.92 19.25 -1.57
CA PHE A 341 8.01 18.00 -0.84
C PHE A 341 9.25 17.97 0.06
N PHE A 342 10.40 18.42 -0.45
CA PHE A 342 11.67 18.42 0.26
C PHE A 342 12.00 19.77 0.88
N GLY A 343 12.68 19.77 2.03
CA GLY A 343 13.33 20.95 2.61
C GLY A 343 12.40 21.99 3.25
N SER A 344 11.12 21.70 3.41
CA SER A 344 10.20 22.62 4.09
C SER A 344 10.22 22.43 5.61
N SER A 345 10.30 23.53 6.35
CA SER A 345 10.16 23.55 7.83
C SER A 345 8.73 23.29 8.30
N THR A 346 7.74 23.33 7.40
CA THR A 346 6.33 23.06 7.71
C THR A 346 6.05 21.57 7.68
N GLY A 347 5.35 21.05 8.70
CA GLY A 347 4.92 19.67 8.74
C GLY A 347 3.97 19.30 7.60
N TRP A 348 3.93 18.02 7.24
CA TRP A 348 3.14 17.50 6.12
C TRP A 348 1.64 17.85 6.20
N GLU A 349 1.06 17.96 7.40
CA GLU A 349 -0.35 18.33 7.61
C GLU A 349 -0.69 19.71 7.00
N ASN A 350 0.24 20.64 7.05
CA ASN A 350 0.07 21.99 6.50
C ASN A 350 0.26 22.06 4.98
N LYS A 351 0.84 21.02 4.40
CA LYS A 351 1.12 20.89 2.96
C LYS A 351 -0.06 20.34 2.16
N VAL A 352 -1.10 19.86 2.83
CA VAL A 352 -2.22 19.16 2.21
C VAL A 352 -3.54 19.87 2.42
N GLU A 353 -4.52 19.56 1.58
CA GLU A 353 -5.88 20.04 1.65
C GLU A 353 -6.87 18.89 1.48
N MET A 354 -8.01 18.98 2.15
CA MET A 354 -9.09 18.00 2.05
C MET A 354 -10.19 18.49 1.10
N GLY A 355 -10.57 17.63 0.16
CA GLY A 355 -11.60 17.91 -0.83
C GLY A 355 -12.68 16.85 -0.93
N LYS A 356 -13.43 16.92 -2.01
CA LYS A 356 -14.45 15.95 -2.41
C LYS A 356 -14.03 15.33 -3.74
N GLY A 357 -14.33 14.05 -3.90
CA GLY A 357 -14.12 13.33 -5.15
C GLY A 357 -15.39 12.64 -5.61
N ARG A 358 -15.49 12.38 -6.90
CA ARG A 358 -16.49 11.48 -7.46
C ARG A 358 -15.88 10.65 -8.57
N SER A 359 -16.39 9.42 -8.73
CA SER A 359 -16.03 8.57 -9.85
C SER A 359 -17.30 7.92 -10.40
N VAL A 360 -17.45 7.90 -11.70
CA VAL A 360 -18.58 7.28 -12.40
C VAL A 360 -18.04 6.55 -13.61
N GLY A 361 -18.56 5.36 -13.89
CA GLY A 361 -18.13 4.60 -15.05
C GLY A 361 -19.10 3.52 -15.47
N ILE A 362 -18.90 3.06 -16.71
CA ILE A 362 -19.56 1.90 -17.30
C ILE A 362 -18.47 0.94 -17.76
N GLU A 363 -18.63 -0.31 -17.41
CA GLU A 363 -17.73 -1.41 -17.75
C GLU A 363 -18.49 -2.43 -18.61
N LEU A 364 -17.90 -2.81 -19.72
CA LEU A 364 -18.42 -3.80 -20.65
C LEU A 364 -17.42 -4.95 -20.73
N MET A 365 -17.90 -6.19 -20.71
CA MET A 365 -17.07 -7.37 -20.91
C MET A 365 -17.78 -8.38 -21.82
N ALA A 366 -17.03 -8.97 -22.72
CA ALA A 366 -17.42 -10.16 -23.51
C ALA A 366 -16.33 -11.20 -23.33
N GLN A 367 -16.68 -12.38 -22.84
CA GLN A 367 -15.77 -13.48 -22.60
C GLN A 367 -16.24 -14.73 -23.36
N LYS A 368 -15.33 -15.35 -24.10
CA LYS A 368 -15.53 -16.65 -24.74
C LYS A 368 -14.73 -17.72 -24.03
N THR A 369 -15.42 -18.71 -23.46
CA THR A 369 -14.84 -19.76 -22.61
C THR A 369 -14.70 -21.12 -23.31
N LEU A 370 -15.41 -21.32 -24.44
CA LEU A 370 -15.44 -22.58 -25.17
C LEU A 370 -15.02 -22.42 -26.64
N GLY A 371 -14.43 -23.48 -27.20
CA GLY A 371 -14.04 -23.59 -28.59
C GLY A 371 -12.52 -23.56 -28.80
N LYS A 372 -12.09 -23.58 -30.08
CA LYS A 372 -10.66 -23.53 -30.43
C LYS A 372 -9.99 -22.20 -30.08
N THR A 373 -10.76 -21.13 -30.09
CA THR A 373 -10.31 -19.78 -29.68
C THR A 373 -11.10 -19.37 -28.48
N THR A 374 -10.41 -19.06 -27.39
CA THR A 374 -10.97 -18.53 -26.14
C THR A 374 -10.29 -17.20 -25.80
N GLY A 375 -10.95 -16.36 -25.03
CA GLY A 375 -10.42 -15.06 -24.63
C GLY A 375 -11.50 -14.13 -24.11
N TRP A 376 -11.13 -12.89 -23.85
CA TRP A 376 -12.05 -11.87 -23.38
C TRP A 376 -11.70 -10.51 -23.98
N LEU A 377 -12.69 -9.65 -24.06
CA LEU A 377 -12.59 -8.25 -24.41
C LEU A 377 -13.31 -7.45 -23.32
N SER A 378 -12.64 -6.45 -22.77
CA SER A 378 -13.27 -5.52 -21.84
C SER A 378 -13.05 -4.08 -22.28
N TYR A 379 -14.05 -3.23 -22.02
CA TYR A 379 -13.98 -1.80 -22.27
C TYR A 379 -14.56 -1.06 -21.08
N THR A 380 -13.81 -0.06 -20.58
CA THR A 380 -14.24 0.80 -19.47
C THR A 380 -14.26 2.25 -19.93
N LEU A 381 -15.42 2.90 -19.76
CA LEU A 381 -15.56 4.34 -19.88
C LEU A 381 -15.80 4.92 -18.50
N SER A 382 -14.87 5.72 -18.01
CA SER A 382 -14.96 6.28 -16.66
C SER A 382 -14.52 7.74 -16.60
N LYS A 383 -15.07 8.44 -15.61
CA LYS A 383 -14.65 9.78 -15.22
C LYS A 383 -14.47 9.84 -13.72
N SER A 384 -13.28 10.27 -13.30
CA SER A 384 -12.97 10.58 -11.90
C SER A 384 -12.54 12.03 -11.79
N ASP A 385 -13.09 12.77 -10.86
CA ASP A 385 -12.72 14.15 -10.62
C ASP A 385 -12.71 14.49 -9.12
N ARG A 386 -11.92 15.52 -8.77
CA ARG A 386 -11.77 16.07 -7.42
C ARG A 386 -12.15 17.53 -7.39
N LYS A 387 -12.52 18.03 -6.23
CA LYS A 387 -12.85 19.44 -5.99
C LYS A 387 -12.45 19.83 -4.57
N PHE A 388 -11.73 20.93 -4.44
CA PHE A 388 -11.29 21.50 -3.18
C PHE A 388 -12.02 22.81 -2.85
N ALA A 389 -11.61 23.53 -1.81
CA ALA A 389 -12.22 24.80 -1.46
C ALA A 389 -11.91 25.90 -2.50
N LYS A 390 -12.76 26.91 -2.56
CA LYS A 390 -12.49 28.11 -3.39
C LYS A 390 -11.24 28.83 -2.84
N GLY A 391 -10.29 29.14 -3.73
CA GLY A 391 -8.99 29.70 -3.34
C GLY A 391 -7.94 28.68 -2.89
N GLY A 392 -8.30 27.37 -2.84
CA GLY A 392 -7.37 26.27 -2.66
C GLY A 392 -6.93 25.65 -3.98
N ILE A 393 -6.64 24.33 -3.95
CA ILE A 393 -6.16 23.58 -5.11
C ILE A 393 -7.08 23.80 -6.32
N ASN A 394 -6.46 24.12 -7.47
CA ASN A 394 -7.14 24.42 -8.73
C ASN A 394 -8.27 25.48 -8.56
N ASN A 395 -8.08 26.45 -7.65
CA ASN A 395 -9.04 27.51 -7.32
C ASN A 395 -10.48 27.01 -7.03
N GLY A 396 -10.61 25.77 -6.56
CA GLY A 396 -11.89 25.13 -6.25
C GLY A 396 -12.68 24.67 -7.49
N GLU A 397 -12.09 24.63 -8.65
CA GLU A 397 -12.66 23.99 -9.82
C GLU A 397 -12.44 22.50 -9.83
N ARG A 398 -13.25 21.74 -10.57
CA ARG A 398 -13.08 20.28 -10.68
C ARG A 398 -11.94 19.94 -11.65
N PHE A 399 -11.13 18.96 -11.29
CA PHE A 399 -10.07 18.41 -12.12
C PHE A 399 -9.96 16.88 -11.92
N PRO A 400 -9.35 16.15 -12.85
CA PRO A 400 -9.12 14.70 -12.77
C PRO A 400 -8.31 14.26 -11.55
#